data_ef38f0be7daa6ed7315fd05c74cc9026
#
_entry.id   ef38f0be7daa6ed7315fd05c74cc9026
#
_cell.length_a   1.000
_cell.length_b   1.000
_cell.length_c   1.000
_cell.angle_alpha   90.00
_cell.angle_beta   90.00
_cell.angle_gamma   90.00
#
_symmetry.space_group_name_H-M   'P 1'
#
loop_
_entity.id
_entity.type
_entity.pdbx_description
1 polymer ?
#
loop_
_entity_poly.entity_id
_entity_poly.type
_entity_poly.pdbx_seq_one_letter_code
_entity_poly.pdbx_strand_id
1 'polypeptide(L)'
;MRVIITASILALALAGSALADAAAGKTLYMTKCKGCHGPDGAGNPAIAKMLNVTLKPLASKDVQAKSDAELKKDSTAGTGKMKPVKLTDAEASDVVAFLRTLK
;
A
#
# COMPACT_ATOMS: atom_id res chain seq x y z
N MET A 1 21.73 -10.64 54.19
CA MET A 1 21.50 -9.66 53.13
C MET A 1 20.92 -10.39 51.90
N ARG A 2 19.66 -10.29 51.72
CA ARG A 2 19.01 -10.91 50.53
C ARG A 2 18.92 -9.84 49.46
N VAL A 3 19.71 -10.00 48.40
CA VAL A 3 19.59 -9.17 47.21
C VAL A 3 18.40 -9.70 46.43
N ILE A 4 17.30 -8.95 46.46
CA ILE A 4 16.16 -9.21 45.60
C ILE A 4 16.49 -8.60 44.25
N ILE A 5 16.96 -9.42 43.33
CA ILE A 5 17.05 -9.02 41.91
C ILE A 5 15.66 -9.07 41.36
N THR A 6 14.98 -7.96 41.40
CA THR A 6 13.74 -7.81 40.61
C THR A 6 14.19 -7.73 39.14
N ALA A 7 14.16 -8.86 38.47
CA ALA A 7 14.22 -8.87 37.03
C ALA A 7 12.98 -8.13 36.51
N SER A 8 13.15 -6.85 36.19
CA SER A 8 12.17 -6.16 35.40
C SER A 8 12.17 -6.82 34.02
N ILE A 9 11.24 -7.73 33.85
CA ILE A 9 10.90 -8.22 32.51
C ILE A 9 10.31 -7.01 31.82
N LEU A 10 11.13 -6.29 31.09
CA LEU A 10 10.66 -5.33 30.10
C LEU A 10 9.93 -6.19 29.07
N ALA A 11 8.65 -6.37 29.29
CA ALA A 11 7.78 -6.87 28.26
C ALA A 11 7.88 -5.81 27.15
N LEU A 12 8.73 -6.09 26.17
CA LEU A 12 8.68 -5.41 24.91
C LEU A 12 7.30 -5.77 24.34
N ALA A 13 6.30 -4.99 24.73
CA ALA A 13 5.08 -4.98 23.99
C ALA A 13 5.49 -4.54 22.61
N LEU A 14 5.72 -5.49 21.72
CA LEU A 14 5.48 -5.31 20.32
C LEU A 14 4.02 -4.87 20.25
N ALA A 15 3.76 -3.61 20.54
CA ALA A 15 2.57 -2.97 20.08
C ALA A 15 2.59 -3.25 18.60
N GLY A 16 1.76 -4.22 18.17
CA GLY A 16 1.74 -4.62 16.79
C GLY A 16 1.40 -3.43 15.93
N SER A 17 2.40 -2.66 15.53
CA SER A 17 2.35 -2.14 14.21
C SER A 17 2.27 -3.38 13.36
N ALA A 18 1.04 -3.76 13.00
CA ALA A 18 0.85 -4.77 12.00
C ALA A 18 1.73 -4.35 10.85
N LEU A 19 2.86 -5.04 10.67
CA LEU A 19 3.69 -4.85 9.50
C LEU A 19 2.76 -5.03 8.32
N ALA A 20 2.66 -4.01 7.48
CA ALA A 20 1.84 -4.07 6.31
C ALA A 20 2.23 -5.32 5.51
N ASP A 21 1.23 -6.10 5.15
CA ASP A 21 1.40 -7.40 4.51
C ASP A 21 1.33 -7.25 3.00
N ALA A 22 2.46 -7.35 2.32
CA ALA A 22 2.53 -7.25 0.86
C ALA A 22 1.76 -8.37 0.16
N ALA A 23 1.70 -9.57 0.73
CA ALA A 23 0.93 -10.67 0.16
C ALA A 23 -0.58 -10.41 0.22
N ALA A 24 -1.08 -9.92 1.36
CA ALA A 24 -2.46 -9.48 1.49
C ALA A 24 -2.76 -8.29 0.58
N GLY A 25 -1.82 -7.36 0.47
CA GLY A 25 -1.92 -6.22 -0.44
C GLY A 25 -1.99 -6.63 -1.90
N LYS A 26 -1.25 -7.64 -2.31
CA LYS A 26 -1.34 -8.20 -3.66
C LYS A 26 -2.74 -8.73 -3.96
N THR A 27 -3.34 -9.46 -3.04
CA THR A 27 -4.71 -9.97 -3.20
C THR A 27 -5.71 -8.84 -3.39
N LEU A 28 -5.62 -7.79 -2.58
CA LEU A 28 -6.47 -6.60 -2.72
C LEU A 28 -6.21 -5.87 -4.03
N TYR A 29 -4.96 -5.72 -4.40
CA TYR A 29 -4.57 -5.08 -5.66
C TYR A 29 -5.15 -5.82 -6.87
N MET A 30 -5.04 -7.13 -6.91
CA MET A 30 -5.58 -7.95 -8.01
C MET A 30 -7.09 -7.88 -8.09
N THR A 31 -7.78 -7.60 -6.99
CA THR A 31 -9.24 -7.47 -6.95
C THR A 31 -9.72 -6.06 -7.28
N LYS A 32 -9.03 -5.04 -6.79
CA LYS A 32 -9.53 -3.65 -6.79
C LYS A 32 -8.75 -2.68 -7.68
N CYS A 33 -7.51 -2.97 -8.00
CA CYS A 33 -6.61 -2.03 -8.68
C CYS A 33 -6.19 -2.50 -10.08
N LYS A 34 -6.09 -3.78 -10.27
CA LYS A 34 -5.62 -4.41 -11.50
C LYS A 34 -6.37 -3.98 -12.75
N GLY A 35 -7.68 -3.72 -12.64
CA GLY A 35 -8.51 -3.37 -13.80
C GLY A 35 -8.00 -2.15 -14.57
N CYS A 36 -7.48 -1.16 -13.85
CA CYS A 36 -6.90 0.06 -14.44
C CYS A 36 -5.38 0.02 -14.50
N HIS A 37 -4.74 -0.49 -13.44
CA HIS A 37 -3.27 -0.43 -13.32
C HIS A 37 -2.55 -1.63 -13.93
N GLY A 38 -3.27 -2.68 -14.30
CA GLY A 38 -2.68 -3.91 -14.81
C GLY A 38 -2.13 -4.81 -13.69
N PRO A 39 -1.85 -6.09 -13.98
CA PRO A 39 -1.40 -7.05 -12.96
C PRO A 39 -0.01 -6.73 -12.38
N ASP A 40 0.80 -6.00 -13.10
CA ASP A 40 2.17 -5.60 -12.73
C ASP A 40 2.30 -4.10 -12.45
N GLY A 41 1.20 -3.35 -12.48
CA GLY A 41 1.20 -1.91 -12.26
C GLY A 41 1.63 -1.07 -13.46
N ALA A 42 1.87 -1.68 -14.61
CA ALA A 42 2.33 -0.97 -15.81
C ALA A 42 1.25 -0.06 -16.43
N GLY A 43 0.01 -0.25 -16.03
CA GLY A 43 -1.15 0.44 -16.60
C GLY A 43 -1.84 -0.39 -17.68
N ASN A 44 -3.17 -0.26 -17.75
CA ASN A 44 -3.96 -0.88 -18.81
C ASN A 44 -4.13 0.12 -19.96
N PRO A 45 -3.55 -0.13 -21.14
CA PRO A 45 -3.61 0.83 -22.24
C PRO A 45 -5.02 1.12 -22.72
N ALA A 46 -5.93 0.15 -22.68
CA ALA A 46 -7.31 0.34 -23.08
C ALA A 46 -8.04 1.30 -22.13
N ILE A 47 -7.81 1.18 -20.84
CA ILE A 47 -8.39 2.08 -19.83
C ILE A 47 -7.78 3.48 -19.95
N ALA A 48 -6.48 3.59 -20.16
CA ALA A 48 -5.81 4.88 -20.36
C ALA A 48 -6.41 5.62 -21.55
N LYS A 49 -6.62 4.91 -22.65
CA LYS A 49 -7.26 5.47 -23.87
C LYS A 49 -8.70 5.88 -23.61
N MET A 50 -9.48 5.02 -22.96
CA MET A 50 -10.89 5.28 -22.67
C MET A 50 -11.09 6.49 -21.78
N LEU A 51 -10.23 6.68 -20.77
CA LEU A 51 -10.27 7.80 -19.85
C LEU A 51 -9.50 9.04 -20.36
N ASN A 52 -8.81 8.92 -21.47
CA ASN A 52 -7.93 9.94 -22.02
C ASN A 52 -6.90 10.44 -20.98
N VAL A 53 -6.20 9.50 -20.39
CA VAL A 53 -5.15 9.77 -19.39
C VAL A 53 -3.88 9.00 -19.72
N THR A 54 -2.78 9.47 -19.15
CA THR A 54 -1.52 8.71 -19.10
C THR A 54 -1.44 8.02 -17.75
N LEU A 55 -1.45 6.68 -17.75
CA LEU A 55 -1.24 5.90 -16.54
C LEU A 55 0.27 5.70 -16.34
N LYS A 56 0.82 6.35 -15.31
CA LYS A 56 2.22 6.13 -14.96
C LYS A 56 2.39 4.73 -14.39
N PRO A 57 3.43 4.00 -14.78
CA PRO A 57 3.75 2.73 -14.12
C PRO A 57 3.92 2.94 -12.61
N LEU A 58 3.33 2.06 -11.81
CA LEU A 58 3.42 2.16 -10.35
C LEU A 58 4.85 1.92 -9.85
N ALA A 59 5.70 1.28 -10.65
CA ALA A 59 7.13 1.13 -10.38
C ALA A 59 7.95 2.38 -10.69
N SER A 60 7.37 3.40 -11.31
CA SER A 60 8.10 4.61 -11.72
C SER A 60 8.67 5.37 -10.52
N LYS A 61 9.74 6.12 -10.77
CA LYS A 61 10.36 6.96 -9.73
C LYS A 61 9.37 7.97 -9.14
N ASP A 62 8.53 8.56 -9.98
CA ASP A 62 7.53 9.55 -9.55
C ASP A 62 6.55 8.96 -8.53
N VAL A 63 6.06 7.76 -8.79
CA VAL A 63 5.15 7.07 -7.87
C VAL A 63 5.89 6.61 -6.62
N GLN A 64 7.05 5.98 -6.79
CA GLN A 64 7.82 5.45 -5.66
C GLN A 64 8.43 6.53 -4.76
N ALA A 65 8.56 7.77 -5.24
CA ALA A 65 9.00 8.91 -4.45
C ALA A 65 7.90 9.44 -3.53
N LYS A 66 6.63 9.13 -3.77
CA LYS A 66 5.54 9.50 -2.88
C LYS A 66 5.66 8.77 -1.55
N SER A 67 5.27 9.43 -0.46
CA SER A 67 5.20 8.80 0.85
C SER A 67 4.12 7.72 0.90
N ASP A 68 4.22 6.81 1.84
CA ASP A 68 3.18 5.81 2.08
C ASP A 68 1.83 6.47 2.37
N ALA A 69 1.83 7.55 3.14
CA ALA A 69 0.63 8.31 3.45
C ALA A 69 -0.03 8.89 2.18
N GLU A 70 0.76 9.42 1.26
CA GLU A 70 0.25 9.94 -0.02
C GLU A 70 -0.33 8.83 -0.90
N LEU A 71 0.36 7.70 -1.01
CA LEU A 71 -0.13 6.56 -1.78
C LEU A 71 -1.42 5.98 -1.19
N LYS A 72 -1.52 5.91 0.12
CA LYS A 72 -2.77 5.51 0.80
C LYS A 72 -3.90 6.50 0.51
N LYS A 73 -3.62 7.79 0.59
CA LYS A 73 -4.58 8.84 0.30
C LYS A 73 -5.05 8.79 -1.16
N ASP A 74 -4.12 8.66 -2.11
CA ASP A 74 -4.45 8.56 -3.53
C ASP A 74 -5.34 7.35 -3.81
N SER A 75 -5.10 6.24 -3.12
CA SER A 75 -5.89 5.01 -3.28
C SER A 75 -7.29 5.13 -2.67
N THR A 76 -7.39 5.69 -1.47
CA THR A 76 -8.65 5.72 -0.71
C THR A 76 -9.53 6.93 -1.01
N ALA A 77 -8.92 8.05 -1.34
CA ALA A 77 -9.64 9.29 -1.69
C ALA A 77 -9.77 9.49 -3.21
N GLY A 78 -8.97 8.80 -3.98
CA GLY A 78 -8.86 9.01 -5.42
C GLY A 78 -8.00 10.24 -5.75
N THR A 79 -7.58 10.32 -6.99
CA THR A 79 -6.82 11.45 -7.51
C THR A 79 -7.01 11.57 -9.02
N GLY A 80 -7.22 12.78 -9.53
CA GLY A 80 -7.52 12.98 -10.93
C GLY A 80 -8.76 12.18 -11.37
N LYS A 81 -8.63 11.36 -12.40
CA LYS A 81 -9.72 10.48 -12.86
C LYS A 81 -9.74 9.12 -12.14
N MET A 82 -8.82 8.87 -11.24
CA MET A 82 -8.83 7.70 -10.38
C MET A 82 -9.91 7.85 -9.32
N LYS A 83 -10.87 6.94 -9.32
CA LYS A 83 -11.94 6.92 -8.33
C LYS A 83 -11.43 6.42 -6.97
N PRO A 84 -12.05 6.88 -5.86
CA PRO A 84 -11.76 6.32 -4.54
C PRO A 84 -11.97 4.81 -4.50
N VAL A 85 -11.03 4.09 -3.86
CA VAL A 85 -11.16 2.67 -3.59
C VAL A 85 -11.53 2.47 -2.12
N LYS A 86 -12.56 1.68 -1.86
CA LYS A 86 -12.99 1.42 -0.49
C LYS A 86 -12.04 0.41 0.17
N LEU A 87 -11.17 0.92 1.01
CA LEU A 87 -10.20 0.15 1.79
C LEU A 87 -10.19 0.66 3.23
N THR A 88 -10.02 -0.23 4.19
CA THR A 88 -9.66 0.17 5.55
C THR A 88 -8.22 0.72 5.55
N ASP A 89 -7.83 1.42 6.59
CA ASP A 89 -6.46 1.93 6.70
C ASP A 89 -5.43 0.79 6.68
N ALA A 90 -5.71 -0.30 7.37
CA ALA A 90 -4.86 -1.50 7.35
C ALA A 90 -4.76 -2.10 5.95
N GLU A 91 -5.86 -2.22 5.24
CA GLU A 91 -5.88 -2.72 3.86
C GLU A 91 -5.11 -1.81 2.91
N ALA A 92 -5.27 -0.50 3.05
CA ALA A 92 -4.52 0.48 2.27
C ALA A 92 -3.02 0.38 2.54
N SER A 93 -2.62 0.16 3.79
CA SER A 93 -1.21 -0.08 4.15
C SER A 93 -0.67 -1.35 3.50
N ASP A 94 -1.45 -2.41 3.46
CA ASP A 94 -1.09 -3.67 2.80
C ASP A 94 -0.92 -3.47 1.29
N VAL A 95 -1.82 -2.73 0.65
CA VAL A 95 -1.71 -2.40 -0.78
C VAL A 95 -0.43 -1.60 -1.05
N VAL A 96 -0.13 -0.60 -0.23
CA VAL A 96 1.11 0.18 -0.39
C VAL A 96 2.34 -0.70 -0.23
N ALA A 97 2.35 -1.62 0.73
CA ALA A 97 3.44 -2.58 0.88
C ALA A 97 3.64 -3.42 -0.39
N PHE A 98 2.57 -3.85 -1.03
CA PHE A 98 2.64 -4.53 -2.32
C PHE A 98 3.20 -3.60 -3.43
N LEU A 99 2.73 -2.35 -3.51
CA LEU A 99 3.23 -1.39 -4.50
C LEU A 99 4.74 -1.17 -4.40
N ARG A 100 5.30 -1.23 -3.17
CA ARG A 100 6.75 -1.12 -2.97
C ARG A 100 7.53 -2.31 -3.52
N THR A 101 6.89 -3.43 -3.76
CA THR A 101 7.53 -4.60 -4.39
C THR A 101 7.65 -4.48 -5.91
N LEU A 102 6.97 -3.52 -6.53
CA LEU A 102 6.92 -3.35 -7.97
C LEU A 102 8.12 -2.60 -8.54
N LYS A 103 8.88 -1.94 -7.71
CA LYS A 103 10.06 -1.17 -8.12
C LYS A 103 11.24 -2.05 -8.57
#